data_af14205ccea27f790d8889170878908b
#
_entry.id   af14205ccea27f790d8889170878908b
#
_cell.length_a   1.000
_cell.length_b   1.000
_cell.length_c   1.000
_cell.angle_alpha   90.00
_cell.angle_beta   90.00
_cell.angle_gamma   90.00
#
_symmetry.space_group_name_H-M   'P 1'
#
loop_
_entity.id
_entity.type
_entity.pdbx_description
1 polymer ?
#
loop_
_entity_poly.entity_id
_entity_poly.type
_entity_poly.pdbx_seq_one_letter_code
_entity_poly.pdbx_strand_id
1 'polypeptide(L)'
;MIESGCNTPAPNMRGALSISVVMCTYNGARYLHQQIDSILSQTYPIQEIIIQDDGSTDDTLLILSNYQQRDSRIHIYNNECGQHGINANFFSAMRRAKGDYIATADQDDIWEPKKLEMQAAAIGDKWLCSGLSVPFSDDGFPVSPDLRTPCYHLIRCTYICPLPGHTMLFRREMLSYLNHVKGVTLYYDCQLACLAAAKESIAYVPRPLVNFRRHADAATATRPVGHRLISSSAWQYFCLSFFRHKELQALVRRRFKMVLPFLEQFPFNSPSLDAAKYMSRLQIKRGPLAFFKKIVFFVQHQHCLFYTEERRPVIRFFRAVFFVFSCGYYYRGQLKKK
;
A
#
# COMPACT_ATOMS: atom_id res chain seq x y z
N MET A 1 53.13 4.55 -13.85
CA MET A 1 51.72 4.52 -14.20
C MET A 1 51.23 3.13 -13.84
N ILE A 2 50.59 3.00 -12.72
CA ILE A 2 49.99 1.73 -12.23
C ILE A 2 48.57 2.09 -11.87
N GLU A 3 47.61 1.67 -12.70
CA GLU A 3 46.19 1.74 -12.42
C GLU A 3 45.86 0.71 -11.33
N SER A 4 45.54 1.18 -10.14
CA SER A 4 45.00 0.36 -9.07
C SER A 4 43.51 0.16 -9.29
N GLY A 5 43.15 -0.97 -9.91
CA GLY A 5 41.77 -1.46 -9.99
C GLY A 5 41.24 -1.71 -8.58
N CYS A 6 40.26 -0.90 -8.19
CA CYS A 6 39.49 -1.11 -6.96
C CYS A 6 38.54 -2.30 -7.18
N ASN A 7 39.01 -3.51 -6.88
CA ASN A 7 38.17 -4.69 -6.78
C ASN A 7 37.34 -4.60 -5.46
N THR A 8 36.16 -4.01 -5.50
CA THR A 8 35.17 -4.20 -4.45
C THR A 8 34.68 -5.65 -4.50
N PRO A 9 34.88 -6.45 -3.45
CA PRO A 9 34.39 -7.83 -3.43
C PRO A 9 32.85 -7.82 -3.51
N ALA A 10 32.32 -8.72 -4.34
CA ALA A 10 30.89 -8.99 -4.39
C ALA A 10 30.36 -9.28 -2.96
N PRO A 11 29.15 -8.79 -2.57
CA PRO A 11 28.61 -8.99 -1.24
C PRO A 11 28.51 -10.49 -0.98
N ASN A 12 29.01 -10.88 0.17
CA ASN A 12 29.08 -12.25 0.68
C ASN A 12 27.66 -12.83 0.78
N MET A 13 27.28 -13.73 -0.13
CA MET A 13 25.91 -14.31 -0.31
C MET A 13 25.50 -15.29 0.82
N ARG A 14 26.15 -15.25 1.96
CA ARG A 14 25.70 -16.01 3.15
C ARG A 14 24.53 -15.26 3.80
N GLY A 15 23.29 -15.67 3.44
CA GLY A 15 22.06 -15.13 4.03
C GLY A 15 21.20 -14.30 3.08
N ALA A 16 21.30 -14.50 1.74
CA ALA A 16 20.38 -13.87 0.79
C ALA A 16 18.93 -14.26 1.10
N LEU A 17 18.03 -13.28 1.11
CA LEU A 17 16.60 -13.52 1.32
C LEU A 17 16.01 -14.32 0.16
N SER A 18 15.24 -15.34 0.47
CA SER A 18 14.46 -16.10 -0.51
C SER A 18 13.19 -15.32 -0.85
N ILE A 19 13.11 -14.74 -2.07
CA ILE A 19 12.03 -13.85 -2.49
C ILE A 19 11.20 -14.48 -3.59
N SER A 20 9.89 -14.62 -3.36
CA SER A 20 8.88 -14.85 -4.40
C SER A 20 8.29 -13.52 -4.84
N VAL A 21 8.26 -13.26 -6.15
CA VAL A 21 7.49 -12.15 -6.72
C VAL A 21 6.08 -12.66 -7.01
N VAL A 22 5.07 -11.91 -6.58
CA VAL A 22 3.66 -12.22 -6.83
C VAL A 22 3.03 -11.09 -7.64
N MET A 23 2.55 -11.41 -8.82
CA MET A 23 1.85 -10.49 -9.72
C MET A 23 0.45 -11.02 -10.03
N CYS A 24 -0.53 -10.12 -10.09
CA CYS A 24 -1.89 -10.46 -10.52
C CYS A 24 -2.21 -9.73 -11.81
N THR A 25 -2.87 -10.43 -12.75
CA THR A 25 -3.23 -9.88 -14.05
C THR A 25 -4.75 -9.97 -14.31
N TYR A 26 -5.25 -8.99 -15.05
CA TYR A 26 -6.57 -8.96 -15.68
C TYR A 26 -6.58 -7.96 -16.83
N ASN A 27 -6.67 -8.43 -18.07
CA ASN A 27 -6.65 -7.61 -19.29
C ASN A 27 -5.49 -6.60 -19.30
N GLY A 28 -4.27 -7.11 -19.05
CA GLY A 28 -3.06 -6.29 -18.86
C GLY A 28 -2.11 -6.26 -20.07
N ALA A 29 -2.46 -6.86 -21.20
CA ALA A 29 -1.58 -7.07 -22.35
C ALA A 29 -0.76 -5.83 -22.76
N ARG A 30 -1.39 -4.64 -22.67
CA ARG A 30 -0.79 -3.37 -23.09
C ARG A 30 0.52 -3.02 -22.39
N TYR A 31 0.67 -3.34 -21.10
CA TYR A 31 1.79 -2.89 -20.27
C TYR A 31 2.65 -4.04 -19.75
N LEU A 32 2.16 -5.27 -19.90
CA LEU A 32 2.68 -6.46 -19.24
C LEU A 32 4.14 -6.75 -19.60
N HIS A 33 4.57 -6.50 -20.85
CA HIS A 33 5.96 -6.68 -21.26
C HIS A 33 6.93 -5.83 -20.43
N GLN A 34 6.64 -4.54 -20.29
CA GLN A 34 7.51 -3.63 -19.54
C GLN A 34 7.59 -4.02 -18.07
N GLN A 35 6.47 -4.43 -17.48
CA GLN A 35 6.45 -4.86 -16.09
C GLN A 35 7.24 -6.14 -15.88
N ILE A 36 7.03 -7.19 -16.69
CA ILE A 36 7.76 -8.45 -16.54
C ILE A 36 9.28 -8.23 -16.79
N ASP A 37 9.65 -7.49 -17.81
CA ASP A 37 11.05 -7.19 -18.11
C ASP A 37 11.72 -6.44 -16.95
N SER A 38 11.01 -5.51 -16.29
CA SER A 38 11.51 -4.79 -15.12
C SER A 38 11.70 -5.70 -13.90
N ILE A 39 10.87 -6.73 -13.75
CA ILE A 39 11.04 -7.75 -12.70
C ILE A 39 12.23 -8.66 -13.03
N LEU A 40 12.36 -9.11 -14.27
CA LEU A 40 13.44 -10.00 -14.70
C LEU A 40 14.81 -9.33 -14.65
N SER A 41 14.85 -7.99 -14.77
CA SER A 41 16.09 -7.20 -14.70
C SER A 41 16.53 -6.83 -13.29
N GLN A 42 15.88 -7.33 -12.24
CA GLN A 42 16.28 -7.04 -10.87
C GLN A 42 17.69 -7.54 -10.55
N THR A 43 18.49 -6.68 -9.89
CA THR A 43 19.86 -7.02 -9.46
C THR A 43 19.90 -8.03 -8.31
N TYR A 44 18.81 -8.16 -7.56
CA TYR A 44 18.68 -9.14 -6.49
C TYR A 44 18.04 -10.44 -7.01
N PRO A 45 18.55 -11.63 -6.62
CA PRO A 45 18.05 -12.89 -7.14
C PRO A 45 16.59 -13.14 -6.72
N ILE A 46 15.77 -13.52 -7.69
CA ILE A 46 14.37 -13.91 -7.51
C ILE A 46 14.30 -15.42 -7.55
N GLN A 47 13.68 -16.04 -6.53
CA GLN A 47 13.50 -17.48 -6.45
C GLN A 47 12.43 -17.98 -7.44
N GLU A 48 11.30 -17.29 -7.49
CA GLU A 48 10.16 -17.61 -8.35
C GLU A 48 9.31 -16.36 -8.61
N ILE A 49 8.57 -16.39 -9.72
CA ILE A 49 7.61 -15.36 -10.11
C ILE A 49 6.26 -16.05 -10.30
N ILE A 50 5.33 -15.78 -9.39
CA ILE A 50 3.97 -16.32 -9.42
C ILE A 50 3.08 -15.28 -10.05
N ILE A 51 2.47 -15.62 -11.18
CA ILE A 51 1.53 -14.76 -11.88
C ILE A 51 0.16 -15.45 -11.87
N GLN A 52 -0.84 -14.75 -11.32
CA GLN A 52 -2.21 -15.27 -11.29
C GLN A 52 -3.13 -14.37 -12.09
N ASP A 53 -3.74 -14.97 -13.13
CA ASP A 53 -4.67 -14.28 -14.02
C ASP A 53 -6.11 -14.42 -13.53
N ASP A 54 -6.88 -13.33 -13.56
CA ASP A 54 -8.26 -13.26 -13.07
C ASP A 54 -9.31 -13.44 -14.22
N GLY A 55 -8.93 -14.12 -15.28
CA GLY A 55 -9.80 -14.41 -16.43
C GLY A 55 -9.69 -13.39 -17.54
N SER A 56 -8.46 -13.03 -17.94
CA SER A 56 -8.20 -12.13 -19.06
C SER A 56 -8.78 -12.65 -20.37
N THR A 57 -9.26 -11.73 -21.19
CA THR A 57 -9.85 -12.01 -22.51
C THR A 57 -9.06 -11.37 -23.66
N ASP A 58 -8.01 -10.60 -23.34
CA ASP A 58 -7.05 -10.03 -24.29
C ASP A 58 -5.81 -10.95 -24.44
N ASP A 59 -4.73 -10.45 -25.05
CA ASP A 59 -3.50 -11.21 -25.27
C ASP A 59 -2.67 -11.47 -23.99
N THR A 60 -3.16 -11.15 -22.80
CA THR A 60 -2.44 -11.32 -21.53
C THR A 60 -1.90 -12.72 -21.37
N LEU A 61 -2.73 -13.75 -21.51
CA LEU A 61 -2.31 -15.16 -21.32
C LEU A 61 -1.31 -15.62 -22.39
N LEU A 62 -1.42 -15.13 -23.62
CA LEU A 62 -0.44 -15.42 -24.68
C LEU A 62 0.93 -14.83 -24.35
N ILE A 63 0.98 -13.58 -23.90
CA ILE A 63 2.21 -12.92 -23.47
C ILE A 63 2.85 -13.69 -22.30
N LEU A 64 2.07 -14.00 -21.27
CA LEU A 64 2.55 -14.74 -20.10
C LEU A 64 3.14 -16.09 -20.49
N SER A 65 2.46 -16.87 -21.34
CA SER A 65 2.94 -18.16 -21.84
C SER A 65 4.31 -18.05 -22.53
N ASN A 66 4.51 -17.00 -23.33
CA ASN A 66 5.78 -16.76 -23.98
C ASN A 66 6.92 -16.46 -22.98
N TYR A 67 6.65 -15.74 -21.90
CA TYR A 67 7.64 -15.51 -20.84
C TYR A 67 7.93 -16.78 -20.03
N GLN A 68 6.92 -17.57 -19.70
CA GLN A 68 7.10 -18.84 -18.99
C GLN A 68 7.99 -19.83 -19.75
N GLN A 69 7.87 -19.88 -21.09
CA GLN A 69 8.75 -20.71 -21.93
C GLN A 69 10.23 -20.28 -21.91
N ARG A 70 10.50 -18.99 -21.64
CA ARG A 70 11.84 -18.41 -21.64
C ARG A 70 12.50 -18.40 -20.27
N ASP A 71 11.71 -18.40 -19.20
CA ASP A 71 12.22 -18.33 -17.82
C ASP A 71 11.46 -19.29 -16.92
N SER A 72 12.14 -20.34 -16.47
CA SER A 72 11.57 -21.41 -15.64
C SER A 72 11.13 -20.97 -14.25
N ARG A 73 11.50 -19.77 -13.80
CA ARG A 73 11.05 -19.18 -12.54
C ARG A 73 9.61 -18.68 -12.60
N ILE A 74 9.06 -18.49 -13.81
CA ILE A 74 7.70 -17.96 -14.01
C ILE A 74 6.69 -19.10 -13.94
N HIS A 75 5.75 -18.98 -13.02
CA HIS A 75 4.64 -19.91 -12.83
C HIS A 75 3.32 -19.17 -13.00
N ILE A 76 2.53 -19.60 -13.98
CA ILE A 76 1.24 -18.99 -14.32
C ILE A 76 0.11 -19.84 -13.75
N TYR A 77 -0.85 -19.18 -13.14
CA TYR A 77 -2.06 -19.78 -12.59
C TYR A 77 -3.30 -19.02 -13.03
N ASN A 78 -4.35 -19.72 -13.35
CA ASN A 78 -5.67 -19.14 -13.54
C ASN A 78 -6.39 -19.04 -12.18
N ASN A 79 -7.22 -18.02 -12.03
CA ASN A 79 -8.04 -17.88 -10.83
C ASN A 79 -9.24 -18.85 -10.87
N GLU A 80 -9.05 -20.04 -10.33
CA GLU A 80 -10.06 -21.11 -10.27
C GLU A 80 -10.90 -21.09 -8.98
N CYS A 81 -10.63 -20.15 -8.06
CA CYS A 81 -11.29 -20.16 -6.75
C CYS A 81 -12.75 -19.66 -6.78
N GLY A 82 -13.28 -19.27 -7.94
CA GLY A 82 -14.64 -18.76 -8.11
C GLY A 82 -14.88 -17.38 -7.49
N GLN A 83 -13.85 -16.76 -6.90
CA GLN A 83 -13.88 -15.42 -6.37
C GLN A 83 -12.97 -14.53 -7.20
N HIS A 84 -13.54 -13.57 -7.88
CA HIS A 84 -12.83 -12.61 -8.72
C HIS A 84 -12.52 -11.31 -7.97
N GLY A 85 -11.58 -10.55 -8.52
CA GLY A 85 -11.18 -9.24 -8.04
C GLY A 85 -9.85 -9.22 -7.28
N ILE A 86 -9.32 -8.03 -7.10
CA ILE A 86 -7.94 -7.77 -6.65
C ILE A 86 -7.57 -8.56 -5.39
N ASN A 87 -8.41 -8.53 -4.34
CA ASN A 87 -8.09 -9.21 -3.09
C ASN A 87 -8.02 -10.72 -3.24
N ALA A 88 -9.04 -11.31 -3.86
CA ALA A 88 -9.11 -12.76 -4.02
C ALA A 88 -7.92 -13.25 -4.84
N ASN A 89 -7.61 -12.55 -5.92
CA ASN A 89 -6.51 -12.88 -6.82
C ASN A 89 -5.15 -12.79 -6.10
N PHE A 90 -4.85 -11.66 -5.43
CA PHE A 90 -3.59 -11.52 -4.69
C PHE A 90 -3.45 -12.53 -3.54
N PHE A 91 -4.48 -12.72 -2.70
CA PHE A 91 -4.38 -13.70 -1.62
C PHE A 91 -4.25 -15.14 -2.11
N SER A 92 -4.89 -15.50 -3.22
CA SER A 92 -4.72 -16.82 -3.84
C SER A 92 -3.29 -17.00 -4.36
N ALA A 93 -2.76 -16.01 -5.08
CA ALA A 93 -1.39 -16.04 -5.60
C ALA A 93 -0.34 -16.10 -4.48
N MET A 94 -0.46 -15.24 -3.45
CA MET A 94 0.47 -15.20 -2.32
C MET A 94 0.56 -16.53 -1.56
N ARG A 95 -0.55 -17.30 -1.45
CA ARG A 95 -0.55 -18.62 -0.81
C ARG A 95 0.28 -19.66 -1.55
N ARG A 96 0.57 -19.45 -2.83
CA ARG A 96 1.42 -20.32 -3.65
C ARG A 96 2.91 -20.05 -3.46
N ALA A 97 3.26 -18.89 -2.91
CA ALA A 97 4.64 -18.45 -2.71
C ALA A 97 5.41 -19.38 -1.76
N LYS A 98 6.62 -19.77 -2.17
CA LYS A 98 7.54 -20.67 -1.42
C LYS A 98 8.66 -19.88 -0.73
N GLY A 99 9.02 -18.70 -1.25
CA GLY A 99 10.05 -17.85 -0.65
C GLY A 99 9.67 -17.39 0.75
N ASP A 100 10.65 -17.08 1.58
CA ASP A 100 10.44 -16.56 2.94
C ASP A 100 9.86 -15.14 2.92
N TYR A 101 10.09 -14.44 1.82
CA TYR A 101 9.57 -13.09 1.56
C TYR A 101 8.76 -13.07 0.25
N ILE A 102 7.76 -12.19 0.23
CA ILE A 102 6.91 -11.95 -0.93
C ILE A 102 7.03 -10.49 -1.33
N ALA A 103 7.32 -10.23 -2.62
CA ALA A 103 7.24 -8.92 -3.24
C ALA A 103 6.01 -8.87 -4.16
N THR A 104 5.11 -7.91 -3.94
CA THR A 104 3.91 -7.76 -4.77
C THR A 104 4.13 -6.79 -5.93
N ALA A 105 3.56 -7.11 -7.08
CA ALA A 105 3.63 -6.35 -8.32
C ALA A 105 2.23 -6.15 -8.92
N ASP A 106 1.94 -4.93 -9.38
CA ASP A 106 0.81 -4.68 -10.28
C ASP A 106 1.26 -4.97 -11.73
N GLN A 107 0.33 -5.16 -12.67
CA GLN A 107 0.64 -5.60 -14.04
C GLN A 107 1.13 -4.51 -14.98
N ASP A 108 1.04 -3.26 -14.57
CA ASP A 108 1.11 -2.05 -15.41
C ASP A 108 2.18 -1.04 -14.98
N ASP A 109 3.02 -1.39 -13.99
CA ASP A 109 4.08 -0.56 -13.46
C ASP A 109 5.46 -0.85 -14.11
N ILE A 110 6.49 -0.18 -13.63
CA ILE A 110 7.89 -0.48 -13.95
C ILE A 110 8.70 -0.42 -12.66
N TRP A 111 9.35 -1.53 -12.31
CA TRP A 111 10.21 -1.59 -11.14
C TRP A 111 11.57 -0.97 -11.38
N GLU A 112 12.11 -0.25 -10.40
CA GLU A 112 13.50 0.18 -10.41
C GLU A 112 14.44 -1.05 -10.34
N PRO A 113 15.55 -1.09 -11.10
CA PRO A 113 16.41 -2.28 -11.17
C PRO A 113 16.94 -2.78 -9.82
N LYS A 114 17.12 -1.87 -8.85
CA LYS A 114 17.63 -2.17 -7.51
C LYS A 114 16.52 -2.24 -6.44
N LYS A 115 15.24 -2.33 -6.84
CA LYS A 115 14.14 -2.36 -5.89
C LYS A 115 14.31 -3.44 -4.82
N LEU A 116 14.46 -4.69 -5.23
CA LEU A 116 14.59 -5.82 -4.30
C LEU A 116 15.89 -5.77 -3.50
N GLU A 117 17.00 -5.34 -4.09
CA GLU A 117 18.27 -5.14 -3.39
C GLU A 117 18.14 -4.12 -2.25
N MET A 118 17.55 -2.95 -2.54
CA MET A 118 17.33 -1.90 -1.54
C MET A 118 16.38 -2.36 -0.43
N GLN A 119 15.32 -3.10 -0.78
CA GLN A 119 14.38 -3.61 0.20
C GLN A 119 14.96 -4.74 1.05
N ALA A 120 15.72 -5.66 0.45
CA ALA A 120 16.40 -6.72 1.18
C ALA A 120 17.43 -6.18 2.19
N ALA A 121 18.13 -5.11 1.81
CA ALA A 121 19.05 -4.42 2.72
C ALA A 121 18.36 -3.68 3.87
N ALA A 122 17.14 -3.15 3.62
CA ALA A 122 16.41 -2.32 4.58
C ALA A 122 15.49 -3.09 5.54
N ILE A 123 15.00 -4.25 5.14
CA ILE A 123 13.94 -4.95 5.89
C ILE A 123 14.41 -5.49 7.24
N GLY A 124 15.65 -5.97 7.36
CA GLY A 124 16.21 -6.50 8.60
C GLY A 124 15.27 -7.48 9.32
N ASP A 125 14.96 -7.20 10.57
CA ASP A 125 14.01 -7.96 11.40
C ASP A 125 12.54 -7.59 11.16
N LYS A 126 12.28 -6.58 10.35
CA LYS A 126 10.92 -6.06 10.12
C LYS A 126 10.06 -7.04 9.30
N TRP A 127 8.76 -6.90 9.48
CA TRP A 127 7.77 -7.74 8.81
C TRP A 127 7.47 -7.30 7.39
N LEU A 128 7.51 -5.99 7.14
CA LEU A 128 7.21 -5.38 5.86
C LEU A 128 8.19 -4.25 5.57
N CYS A 129 8.62 -4.17 4.30
CA CYS A 129 9.37 -3.07 3.74
C CYS A 129 8.58 -2.47 2.57
N SER A 130 8.50 -1.15 2.53
CA SER A 130 7.91 -0.39 1.42
C SER A 130 8.83 0.77 1.05
N GLY A 131 8.47 1.54 0.04
CA GLY A 131 9.24 2.72 -0.36
C GLY A 131 8.48 3.64 -1.30
N LEU A 132 9.18 4.59 -1.91
CA LEU A 132 8.55 5.57 -2.78
C LEU A 132 8.04 4.93 -4.07
N SER A 133 6.85 5.37 -4.48
CA SER A 133 6.25 5.09 -5.78
C SER A 133 6.12 6.41 -6.53
N VAL A 134 6.69 6.49 -7.73
CA VAL A 134 6.71 7.71 -8.54
C VAL A 134 5.70 7.56 -9.67
N PRO A 135 4.62 8.36 -9.69
CA PRO A 135 3.63 8.25 -10.75
C PRO A 135 4.16 8.82 -12.07
N PHE A 136 3.87 8.12 -13.16
CA PHE A 136 4.12 8.57 -14.54
C PHE A 136 2.93 8.20 -15.44
N SER A 137 2.91 8.75 -16.66
CA SER A 137 1.89 8.43 -17.66
C SER A 137 2.47 8.51 -19.06
N ASP A 138 2.14 7.56 -19.91
CA ASP A 138 2.53 7.54 -21.32
C ASP A 138 1.51 8.25 -22.22
N ASP A 139 0.27 8.38 -21.75
CA ASP A 139 -0.86 8.92 -22.54
C ASP A 139 -1.31 10.32 -22.08
N GLY A 140 -0.44 11.03 -21.35
CA GLY A 140 -0.71 12.40 -20.89
C GLY A 140 -1.71 12.49 -19.72
N PHE A 141 -2.02 11.38 -19.05
CA PHE A 141 -2.83 11.41 -17.84
C PHE A 141 -2.12 12.24 -16.76
N PRO A 142 -2.81 13.22 -16.12
CA PRO A 142 -2.16 14.12 -15.17
C PRO A 142 -1.59 13.37 -13.97
N VAL A 143 -0.31 13.55 -13.69
CA VAL A 143 0.39 12.97 -12.56
C VAL A 143 0.97 14.05 -11.65
N SER A 144 1.04 13.76 -10.36
CA SER A 144 1.69 14.63 -9.38
C SER A 144 2.38 13.75 -8.34
N PRO A 145 3.72 13.69 -8.34
CA PRO A 145 4.47 12.88 -7.39
C PRO A 145 4.38 13.46 -5.98
N ASP A 146 4.20 12.59 -5.00
CA ASP A 146 4.38 12.88 -3.58
C ASP A 146 5.59 12.11 -3.08
N LEU A 147 6.72 12.79 -2.96
CA LEU A 147 8.00 12.19 -2.57
C LEU A 147 8.24 12.21 -1.05
N ARG A 148 7.26 12.64 -0.27
CA ARG A 148 7.38 12.67 1.19
C ARG A 148 7.31 11.26 1.76
N THR A 149 8.09 11.02 2.82
CA THR A 149 7.95 9.79 3.60
C THR A 149 6.56 9.78 4.27
N PRO A 150 5.71 8.78 3.99
CA PRO A 150 4.39 8.72 4.58
C PRO A 150 4.45 8.38 6.07
N CYS A 151 3.44 8.83 6.81
CA CYS A 151 3.21 8.34 8.16
C CYS A 151 2.54 6.96 8.07
N TYR A 152 3.24 5.89 8.43
CA TYR A 152 2.77 4.50 8.38
C TYR A 152 2.44 3.91 9.75
N HIS A 153 2.19 4.74 10.77
CA HIS A 153 1.62 4.27 12.04
C HIS A 153 0.23 3.64 11.84
N LEU A 154 -0.11 2.67 12.67
CA LEU A 154 -1.36 1.92 12.54
C LEU A 154 -2.60 2.83 12.49
N ILE A 155 -2.66 3.85 13.34
CA ILE A 155 -3.77 4.81 13.33
C ILE A 155 -3.94 5.44 11.96
N ARG A 156 -2.84 5.81 11.29
CA ARG A 156 -2.88 6.37 9.93
C ARG A 156 -3.33 5.33 8.91
N CYS A 157 -2.80 4.12 8.98
CA CYS A 157 -3.14 3.02 8.07
C CYS A 157 -4.63 2.65 8.13
N THR A 158 -5.30 2.82 9.26
CA THR A 158 -6.75 2.56 9.39
C THR A 158 -7.61 3.53 8.60
N TYR A 159 -7.19 4.79 8.40
CA TYR A 159 -7.92 5.77 7.57
C TYR A 159 -7.66 5.54 6.09
N ILE A 160 -6.41 5.50 5.70
CA ILE A 160 -5.97 5.29 4.33
C ILE A 160 -4.60 4.61 4.36
N CYS A 161 -4.45 3.53 3.61
CA CYS A 161 -3.16 2.88 3.49
C CYS A 161 -2.17 3.82 2.77
N PRO A 162 -1.08 4.24 3.43
CA PRO A 162 -0.11 5.11 2.81
C PRO A 162 0.98 4.35 2.05
N LEU A 163 0.94 3.01 2.10
CA LEU A 163 1.92 2.10 1.52
C LEU A 163 1.24 1.35 0.36
N PRO A 164 1.59 1.65 -0.90
CA PRO A 164 1.01 0.97 -2.05
C PRO A 164 1.43 -0.50 -2.12
N GLY A 165 0.53 -1.37 -2.54
CA GLY A 165 0.79 -2.80 -2.67
C GLY A 165 2.01 -3.11 -3.54
N HIS A 166 2.11 -2.48 -4.72
CA HIS A 166 3.21 -2.68 -5.67
C HIS A 166 4.61 -2.31 -5.14
N THR A 167 4.70 -1.62 -4.00
CA THR A 167 5.99 -1.32 -3.36
C THR A 167 6.34 -2.27 -2.22
N MET A 168 5.49 -3.23 -1.87
CA MET A 168 5.71 -4.06 -0.68
C MET A 168 6.67 -5.22 -0.92
N LEU A 169 7.55 -5.45 0.07
CA LEU A 169 8.26 -6.70 0.34
C LEU A 169 7.95 -7.08 1.79
N PHE A 170 7.45 -8.30 2.02
CA PHE A 170 7.04 -8.70 3.37
C PHE A 170 7.32 -10.16 3.66
N ARG A 171 7.43 -10.51 4.95
CA ARG A 171 7.63 -11.89 5.40
C ARG A 171 6.39 -12.75 5.07
N ARG A 172 6.57 -13.87 4.40
CA ARG A 172 5.48 -14.79 4.04
C ARG A 172 4.68 -15.26 5.24
N GLU A 173 5.31 -15.34 6.42
CA GLU A 173 4.63 -15.71 7.68
C GLU A 173 3.44 -14.79 8.04
N MET A 174 3.41 -13.55 7.53
CA MET A 174 2.28 -12.62 7.74
C MET A 174 0.96 -13.19 7.21
N LEU A 175 1.01 -14.06 6.20
CA LEU A 175 -0.20 -14.67 5.64
C LEU A 175 -0.89 -15.60 6.66
N SER A 176 -0.16 -16.24 7.57
CA SER A 176 -0.74 -17.08 8.62
C SER A 176 -1.69 -16.29 9.53
N TYR A 177 -1.38 -15.02 9.78
CA TYR A 177 -2.23 -14.12 10.57
C TYR A 177 -3.47 -13.66 9.80
N LEU A 178 -3.33 -13.47 8.48
CA LEU A 178 -4.43 -12.99 7.63
C LEU A 178 -5.38 -14.10 7.18
N ASN A 179 -4.93 -15.35 7.14
CA ASN A 179 -5.77 -16.51 6.77
C ASN A 179 -6.96 -16.72 7.71
N HIS A 180 -6.87 -16.26 8.95
CA HIS A 180 -7.95 -16.35 9.94
C HIS A 180 -8.93 -15.18 9.89
N VAL A 181 -8.60 -14.11 9.15
CA VAL A 181 -9.41 -12.90 9.04
C VAL A 181 -10.60 -13.16 8.12
N LYS A 182 -11.82 -13.04 8.67
CA LYS A 182 -13.07 -13.28 7.94
C LYS A 182 -13.92 -12.01 7.86
N GLY A 183 -14.70 -11.90 6.77
CA GLY A 183 -15.69 -10.82 6.63
C GLY A 183 -15.10 -9.42 6.43
N VAL A 184 -13.85 -9.32 5.98
CA VAL A 184 -13.13 -8.05 5.80
C VAL A 184 -13.06 -7.68 4.33
N THR A 185 -13.48 -6.45 4.01
CA THR A 185 -13.48 -5.89 2.64
C THR A 185 -12.36 -4.86 2.42
N LEU A 186 -11.32 -4.88 3.27
CA LEU A 186 -10.12 -4.07 3.08
C LEU A 186 -9.25 -4.67 1.98
N TYR A 187 -8.62 -3.83 1.18
CA TYR A 187 -7.63 -4.29 0.19
C TYR A 187 -6.45 -4.99 0.88
N TYR A 188 -5.84 -5.95 0.18
CA TYR A 188 -4.75 -6.78 0.70
C TYR A 188 -3.58 -5.95 1.24
N ASP A 189 -3.21 -4.89 0.54
CA ASP A 189 -2.15 -3.95 0.92
C ASP A 189 -2.46 -3.23 2.25
N CYS A 190 -3.70 -2.80 2.43
CA CYS A 190 -4.16 -2.20 3.68
C CYS A 190 -4.15 -3.23 4.83
N GLN A 191 -4.50 -4.49 4.57
CA GLN A 191 -4.46 -5.54 5.58
C GLN A 191 -3.03 -5.84 6.01
N LEU A 192 -2.09 -5.99 5.05
CA LEU A 192 -0.67 -6.19 5.31
C LEU A 192 -0.05 -5.01 6.06
N ALA A 193 -0.31 -3.77 5.59
CA ALA A 193 0.20 -2.57 6.25
C ALA A 193 -0.32 -2.43 7.68
N CYS A 194 -1.61 -2.66 7.93
CA CYS A 194 -2.17 -2.59 9.28
C CYS A 194 -1.59 -3.66 10.19
N LEU A 195 -1.39 -4.89 9.69
CA LEU A 195 -0.80 -5.97 10.47
C LEU A 195 0.65 -5.66 10.88
N ALA A 196 1.48 -5.21 9.92
CA ALA A 196 2.86 -4.82 10.19
C ALA A 196 2.95 -3.57 11.10
N ALA A 197 2.08 -2.58 10.89
CA ALA A 197 2.01 -1.38 11.72
C ALA A 197 1.56 -1.68 13.16
N ALA A 198 0.68 -2.67 13.36
CA ALA A 198 0.25 -3.11 14.69
C ALA A 198 1.40 -3.72 15.51
N LYS A 199 2.40 -4.26 14.84
CA LYS A 199 3.65 -4.78 15.45
C LYS A 199 4.82 -3.78 15.38
N GLU A 200 4.58 -2.55 14.90
CA GLU A 200 5.61 -1.52 14.70
C GLU A 200 6.80 -2.05 13.85
N SER A 201 6.47 -2.92 12.90
CA SER A 201 7.42 -3.73 12.15
C SER A 201 7.43 -3.40 10.66
N ILE A 202 7.57 -2.10 10.35
CA ILE A 202 7.69 -1.58 8.98
C ILE A 202 9.05 -0.91 8.81
N ALA A 203 9.75 -1.29 7.74
CA ALA A 203 10.89 -0.57 7.18
C ALA A 203 10.42 0.28 5.99
N TYR A 204 11.06 1.40 5.75
CA TYR A 204 10.73 2.27 4.63
C TYR A 204 11.98 2.76 3.89
N VAL A 205 12.02 2.56 2.58
CA VAL A 205 13.11 3.02 1.70
C VAL A 205 12.69 4.38 1.11
N PRO A 206 13.31 5.51 1.50
CA PRO A 206 12.93 6.84 1.01
C PRO A 206 13.55 7.13 -0.39
N ARG A 207 13.46 6.15 -1.29
CA ARG A 207 13.93 6.22 -2.67
C ARG A 207 12.88 5.62 -3.60
N PRO A 208 12.80 6.04 -4.85
CA PRO A 208 11.96 5.40 -5.86
C PRO A 208 12.23 3.89 -5.92
N LEU A 209 11.18 3.09 -5.79
CA LEU A 209 11.20 1.64 -5.94
C LEU A 209 10.41 1.21 -7.18
N VAL A 210 9.38 1.98 -7.51
CA VAL A 210 8.44 1.67 -8.59
C VAL A 210 8.05 2.95 -9.31
N ASN A 211 8.11 2.92 -10.63
CA ASN A 211 7.47 3.89 -11.48
C ASN A 211 6.03 3.41 -11.70
N PHE A 212 5.09 4.11 -11.06
CA PHE A 212 3.68 3.76 -10.99
C PHE A 212 2.92 4.35 -12.18
N ARG A 213 2.40 3.51 -13.04
CA ARG A 213 1.70 3.97 -14.25
C ARG A 213 0.30 4.47 -13.93
N ARG A 214 -0.05 5.62 -14.51
CA ARG A 214 -1.37 6.22 -14.42
C ARG A 214 -2.01 6.28 -15.79
N HIS A 215 -3.15 5.62 -15.95
CA HIS A 215 -3.96 5.59 -17.17
C HIS A 215 -5.45 5.51 -16.83
N ALA A 216 -6.31 5.70 -17.82
CA ALA A 216 -7.75 5.80 -17.62
C ALA A 216 -8.39 4.50 -17.12
N ASP A 217 -7.84 3.35 -17.52
CA ASP A 217 -8.38 2.01 -17.24
C ASP A 217 -7.81 1.42 -15.93
N ALA A 218 -6.93 2.12 -15.21
CA ALA A 218 -6.38 1.63 -13.95
C ALA A 218 -7.49 1.43 -12.91
N ALA A 219 -7.42 0.33 -12.15
CA ALA A 219 -8.41 0.01 -11.11
C ALA A 219 -8.59 1.13 -10.07
N THR A 220 -7.57 1.96 -9.89
CA THR A 220 -7.55 3.14 -9.02
C THR A 220 -7.61 4.46 -9.79
N ALA A 221 -8.10 4.47 -11.04
CA ALA A 221 -8.23 5.66 -11.89
C ALA A 221 -9.23 6.68 -11.31
N THR A 222 -9.04 7.06 -10.05
CA THR A 222 -9.59 8.31 -9.56
C THR A 222 -8.82 9.42 -10.27
N ARG A 223 -9.54 10.27 -11.02
CA ARG A 223 -8.95 11.47 -11.61
C ARG A 223 -8.02 12.10 -10.59
N PRO A 224 -6.78 12.44 -10.96
CA PRO A 224 -5.90 13.10 -10.03
C PRO A 224 -6.63 14.34 -9.56
N VAL A 225 -7.02 14.32 -8.30
CA VAL A 225 -7.28 15.57 -7.59
C VAL A 225 -5.89 16.11 -7.44
N GLY A 226 -5.51 17.00 -8.36
CA GLY A 226 -4.19 17.59 -8.37
C GLY A 226 -3.85 18.01 -6.95
N HIS A 227 -2.76 17.47 -6.44
CA HIS A 227 -2.16 17.93 -5.19
C HIS A 227 -1.53 19.32 -5.38
N ARG A 228 -2.29 20.24 -5.99
CA ARG A 228 -2.05 21.67 -5.80
C ARG A 228 -2.51 22.01 -4.40
N LEU A 229 -1.61 21.73 -3.46
CA LEU A 229 -1.85 21.84 -2.02
C LEU A 229 -1.88 23.28 -1.52
N ILE A 230 -1.95 24.33 -2.34
CA ILE A 230 -1.70 25.67 -1.78
C ILE A 230 -2.64 26.70 -2.34
N SER A 231 -3.73 26.77 -2.73
CA SER A 231 -4.60 27.97 -2.65
C SER A 231 -6.08 27.71 -2.92
N SER A 232 -6.43 27.03 -3.96
CA SER A 232 -7.85 26.69 -4.21
C SER A 232 -8.27 25.40 -3.50
N SER A 233 -7.34 24.49 -3.26
CA SER A 233 -7.62 23.20 -2.64
C SER A 233 -7.81 23.26 -1.12
N ALA A 234 -7.14 24.18 -0.42
CA ALA A 234 -7.31 24.34 1.04
C ALA A 234 -8.70 24.86 1.38
N TRP A 235 -9.21 25.80 0.60
CA TRP A 235 -10.56 26.33 0.76
C TRP A 235 -11.63 25.29 0.39
N GLN A 236 -11.46 24.58 -0.72
CA GLN A 236 -12.35 23.47 -1.09
C GLN A 236 -12.36 22.36 -0.06
N TYR A 237 -11.18 22.03 0.47
CA TYR A 237 -11.03 21.05 1.56
C TYR A 237 -11.79 21.49 2.82
N PHE A 238 -11.64 22.75 3.23
CA PHE A 238 -12.34 23.33 4.37
C PHE A 238 -13.86 23.35 4.12
N CYS A 239 -14.30 23.90 3.00
CA CYS A 239 -15.72 23.99 2.65
C CYS A 239 -16.37 22.60 2.60
N LEU A 240 -15.74 21.64 1.91
CA LEU A 240 -16.27 20.28 1.82
C LEU A 240 -16.34 19.61 3.20
N SER A 241 -15.31 19.77 4.02
CA SER A 241 -15.24 19.20 5.37
C SER A 241 -16.31 19.79 6.30
N PHE A 242 -16.66 21.04 6.11
CA PHE A 242 -17.65 21.74 6.91
C PHE A 242 -19.09 21.55 6.39
N PHE A 243 -19.35 21.90 5.13
CA PHE A 243 -20.71 21.88 4.58
C PHE A 243 -21.26 20.46 4.32
N ARG A 244 -20.39 19.50 4.00
CA ARG A 244 -20.79 18.08 3.84
C ARG A 244 -20.35 17.20 5.00
N HIS A 245 -20.15 17.79 6.18
CA HIS A 245 -19.65 17.09 7.37
C HIS A 245 -20.45 15.82 7.71
N LYS A 246 -21.79 15.91 7.70
CA LYS A 246 -22.66 14.75 8.02
C LYS A 246 -22.43 13.57 7.09
N GLU A 247 -22.30 13.82 5.79
CA GLU A 247 -22.07 12.78 4.77
C GLU A 247 -20.67 12.18 4.93
N LEU A 248 -19.65 13.04 5.06
CA LEU A 248 -18.27 12.59 5.27
C LEU A 248 -18.11 11.77 6.54
N GLN A 249 -18.74 12.17 7.64
CA GLN A 249 -18.72 11.41 8.88
C GLN A 249 -19.49 10.07 8.76
N ALA A 250 -20.49 9.98 7.89
CA ALA A 250 -21.15 8.70 7.60
C ALA A 250 -20.18 7.73 6.89
N LEU A 251 -19.38 8.23 5.95
CA LEU A 251 -18.35 7.43 5.28
C LEU A 251 -17.25 6.98 6.25
N VAL A 252 -16.78 7.88 7.13
CA VAL A 252 -15.82 7.53 8.19
C VAL A 252 -16.38 6.40 9.06
N ARG A 253 -17.63 6.53 9.54
CA ARG A 253 -18.25 5.48 10.34
C ARG A 253 -18.36 4.15 9.60
N ARG A 254 -18.73 4.18 8.30
CA ARG A 254 -18.76 2.98 7.45
C ARG A 254 -17.40 2.32 7.39
N ARG A 255 -16.34 3.10 7.15
CA ARG A 255 -14.96 2.60 7.14
C ARG A 255 -14.60 1.92 8.46
N PHE A 256 -14.83 2.58 9.59
CA PHE A 256 -14.44 2.05 10.89
C PHE A 256 -15.31 0.88 11.39
N LYS A 257 -16.53 0.72 10.88
CA LYS A 257 -17.32 -0.51 11.07
C LYS A 257 -16.68 -1.73 10.37
N MET A 258 -15.85 -1.53 9.36
CA MET A 258 -15.08 -2.61 8.73
C MET A 258 -13.69 -2.78 9.38
N VAL A 259 -13.05 -1.68 9.75
CA VAL A 259 -11.71 -1.69 10.34
C VAL A 259 -11.70 -2.29 11.74
N LEU A 260 -12.66 -1.96 12.60
CA LEU A 260 -12.67 -2.44 13.99
C LEU A 260 -12.74 -3.98 14.09
N PRO A 261 -13.67 -4.69 13.43
CA PRO A 261 -13.68 -6.15 13.45
C PRO A 261 -12.41 -6.77 12.87
N PHE A 262 -11.77 -6.13 11.90
CA PHE A 262 -10.48 -6.56 11.37
C PHE A 262 -9.39 -6.52 12.43
N LEU A 263 -9.24 -5.39 13.13
CA LEU A 263 -8.24 -5.23 14.18
C LEU A 263 -8.50 -6.15 15.39
N GLU A 264 -9.77 -6.46 15.68
CA GLU A 264 -10.13 -7.36 16.78
C GLU A 264 -9.77 -8.82 16.53
N GLN A 265 -9.54 -9.22 15.27
CA GLN A 265 -9.12 -10.57 14.89
C GLN A 265 -7.60 -10.80 15.02
N PHE A 266 -6.80 -9.79 15.34
CA PHE A 266 -5.36 -9.99 15.51
C PHE A 266 -5.07 -10.79 16.79
N PRO A 267 -4.30 -11.90 16.71
CA PRO A 267 -4.08 -12.83 17.82
C PRO A 267 -2.99 -12.34 18.79
N PHE A 268 -2.73 -11.04 18.84
CA PHE A 268 -1.75 -10.41 19.74
C PHE A 268 -2.26 -9.05 20.20
N ASN A 269 -1.61 -8.50 21.22
CA ASN A 269 -1.87 -7.15 21.71
C ASN A 269 -0.62 -6.28 21.54
N SER A 270 -0.83 -4.99 21.31
CA SER A 270 0.22 -3.96 21.34
C SER A 270 -0.40 -2.61 21.69
N PRO A 271 0.37 -1.67 22.25
CA PRO A 271 -0.13 -0.32 22.53
C PRO A 271 -0.70 0.37 21.29
N SER A 272 -0.05 0.19 20.13
CA SER A 272 -0.50 0.70 18.82
C SER A 272 -1.85 0.09 18.40
N LEU A 273 -2.04 -1.21 18.61
CA LEU A 273 -3.28 -1.93 18.32
C LEU A 273 -4.43 -1.48 19.23
N ASP A 274 -4.16 -1.34 20.53
CA ASP A 274 -5.17 -0.88 21.50
C ASP A 274 -5.61 0.55 21.22
N ALA A 275 -4.68 1.45 20.91
CA ALA A 275 -4.98 2.82 20.51
C ALA A 275 -5.83 2.86 19.21
N ALA A 276 -5.50 2.01 18.21
CA ALA A 276 -6.26 1.94 16.97
C ALA A 276 -7.67 1.35 17.17
N LYS A 277 -7.82 0.33 18.00
CA LYS A 277 -9.14 -0.23 18.41
C LYS A 277 -9.99 0.82 19.14
N TYR A 278 -9.39 1.53 20.10
CA TYR A 278 -10.08 2.59 20.84
C TYR A 278 -10.53 3.72 19.90
N MET A 279 -9.65 4.22 19.05
CA MET A 279 -9.97 5.23 18.05
C MET A 279 -11.08 4.76 17.11
N SER A 280 -11.03 3.51 16.64
CA SER A 280 -12.06 2.93 15.77
C SER A 280 -13.43 2.92 16.44
N ARG A 281 -13.50 2.55 17.72
CA ARG A 281 -14.74 2.63 18.52
C ARG A 281 -15.25 4.07 18.65
N LEU A 282 -14.34 5.04 18.85
CA LEU A 282 -14.71 6.47 18.89
C LEU A 282 -15.28 6.95 17.54
N GLN A 283 -14.70 6.50 16.41
CA GLN A 283 -15.17 6.91 15.08
C GLN A 283 -16.58 6.39 14.76
N ILE A 284 -16.96 5.25 15.31
CA ILE A 284 -18.29 4.69 15.13
C ILE A 284 -19.35 5.44 15.99
N LYS A 285 -18.96 5.90 17.19
CA LYS A 285 -19.85 6.58 18.14
C LYS A 285 -20.26 7.97 17.65
N ARG A 286 -21.48 8.40 18.07
CA ARG A 286 -22.07 9.72 17.81
C ARG A 286 -22.22 10.49 19.13
N GLY A 287 -22.50 11.77 19.01
CA GLY A 287 -22.81 12.68 20.13
C GLY A 287 -21.63 13.54 20.59
N PRO A 288 -21.91 14.55 21.41
CA PRO A 288 -20.93 15.56 21.82
C PRO A 288 -19.77 14.95 22.60
N LEU A 289 -20.05 14.04 23.53
CA LEU A 289 -19.00 13.39 24.32
C LEU A 289 -18.03 12.61 23.45
N ALA A 290 -18.53 11.89 22.42
CA ALA A 290 -17.65 11.17 21.47
C ALA A 290 -16.84 12.16 20.63
N PHE A 291 -17.41 13.30 20.25
CA PHE A 291 -16.72 14.36 19.53
C PHE A 291 -15.54 14.91 20.33
N PHE A 292 -15.74 15.30 21.59
CA PHE A 292 -14.66 15.80 22.45
C PHE A 292 -13.58 14.73 22.69
N LYS A 293 -13.97 13.49 22.94
CA LYS A 293 -13.00 12.38 23.08
C LYS A 293 -12.15 12.17 21.83
N LYS A 294 -12.71 12.37 20.63
CA LYS A 294 -11.94 12.33 19.37
C LYS A 294 -10.90 13.44 19.30
N ILE A 295 -11.26 14.70 19.68
CA ILE A 295 -10.31 15.80 19.70
C ILE A 295 -9.14 15.48 20.64
N VAL A 296 -9.43 15.08 21.87
CA VAL A 296 -8.40 14.72 22.86
C VAL A 296 -7.51 13.62 22.31
N PHE A 297 -8.08 12.57 21.75
CA PHE A 297 -7.34 11.46 21.18
C PHE A 297 -6.40 11.92 20.04
N PHE A 298 -6.89 12.74 19.11
CA PHE A 298 -6.07 13.18 17.98
C PHE A 298 -4.96 14.15 18.39
N VAL A 299 -5.20 14.98 19.41
CA VAL A 299 -4.14 15.86 19.97
C VAL A 299 -3.05 15.02 20.63
N GLN A 300 -3.43 13.97 21.38
CA GLN A 300 -2.45 13.06 22.01
C GLN A 300 -1.67 12.24 20.98
N HIS A 301 -2.31 11.82 19.88
CA HIS A 301 -1.72 10.94 18.86
C HIS A 301 -1.38 11.68 17.54
N GLN A 302 -1.15 12.99 17.58
CA GLN A 302 -0.89 13.78 16.36
C GLN A 302 0.33 13.29 15.56
N HIS A 303 1.34 12.75 16.23
CA HIS A 303 2.52 12.16 15.60
C HIS A 303 2.22 10.89 14.79
N CYS A 304 1.12 10.21 15.11
CA CYS A 304 0.66 9.01 14.38
C CYS A 304 -0.25 9.30 13.18
N LEU A 305 -0.60 10.57 12.95
CA LEU A 305 -1.60 10.97 11.95
C LEU A 305 -1.01 11.72 10.77
N PHE A 306 0.03 12.51 11.01
CA PHE A 306 0.56 13.47 10.04
C PHE A 306 1.98 13.13 9.64
N TYR A 307 2.40 13.65 8.48
CA TYR A 307 3.79 13.57 8.06
C TYR A 307 4.71 14.20 9.13
N THR A 308 5.87 13.60 9.32
CA THR A 308 6.84 14.03 10.35
C THR A 308 7.47 15.39 10.10
N GLU A 309 7.29 15.96 8.89
CA GLU A 309 7.93 17.19 8.45
C GLU A 309 7.38 18.48 9.11
N GLU A 310 6.15 18.44 9.67
CA GLU A 310 5.60 19.62 10.34
C GLU A 310 6.22 19.78 11.74
N ARG A 311 7.20 20.65 11.83
CA ARG A 311 7.94 20.92 13.09
C ARG A 311 7.26 21.91 14.03
N ARG A 312 6.28 22.71 13.54
CA ARG A 312 5.61 23.74 14.31
C ARG A 312 4.52 23.16 15.22
N PRO A 313 4.70 23.15 16.56
CA PRO A 313 3.79 22.47 17.49
C PRO A 313 2.37 23.04 17.45
N VAL A 314 2.24 24.36 17.31
CA VAL A 314 0.93 25.05 17.23
C VAL A 314 0.14 24.58 16.00
N ILE A 315 0.79 24.48 14.85
CA ILE A 315 0.14 24.01 13.62
C ILE A 315 -0.26 22.55 13.74
N ARG A 316 0.59 21.71 14.33
CA ARG A 316 0.24 20.29 14.58
C ARG A 316 -0.99 20.18 15.49
N PHE A 317 -1.06 20.98 16.55
CA PHE A 317 -2.21 21.00 17.45
C PHE A 317 -3.50 21.36 16.70
N PHE A 318 -3.52 22.48 15.96
CA PHE A 318 -4.70 22.88 15.20
C PHE A 318 -5.09 21.88 14.11
N ARG A 319 -4.12 21.26 13.44
CA ARG A 319 -4.37 20.16 12.50
C ARG A 319 -5.05 18.98 13.20
N ALA A 320 -4.61 18.59 14.38
CA ALA A 320 -5.19 17.49 15.14
C ALA A 320 -6.64 17.79 15.56
N VAL A 321 -6.90 19.00 16.06
CA VAL A 321 -8.26 19.47 16.39
C VAL A 321 -9.15 19.45 15.14
N PHE A 322 -8.67 20.01 14.02
CA PHE A 322 -9.43 20.07 12.79
C PHE A 322 -9.63 18.69 12.14
N PHE A 323 -8.79 17.71 12.45
CA PHE A 323 -8.86 16.37 11.87
C PHE A 323 -10.19 15.66 12.15
N VAL A 324 -10.87 15.99 13.25
CA VAL A 324 -12.22 15.46 13.54
C VAL A 324 -13.21 15.81 12.43
N PHE A 325 -13.08 16.99 11.83
CA PHE A 325 -13.91 17.43 10.72
C PHE A 325 -13.41 16.90 9.38
N SER A 326 -12.10 16.89 9.20
CA SER A 326 -11.47 16.69 7.89
C SER A 326 -11.13 15.24 7.55
N CYS A 327 -11.11 14.32 8.53
CA CYS A 327 -10.76 12.91 8.28
C CYS A 327 -11.65 12.23 7.22
N GLY A 328 -12.88 12.69 7.08
CA GLY A 328 -13.80 12.19 6.06
C GLY A 328 -13.42 12.57 4.62
N TYR A 329 -12.57 13.59 4.46
CA TYR A 329 -12.13 14.03 3.14
C TYR A 329 -11.39 12.94 2.35
N TYR A 330 -10.75 11.99 3.03
CA TYR A 330 -10.13 10.82 2.39
C TYR A 330 -11.12 9.99 1.58
N TYR A 331 -12.40 10.07 1.91
CA TYR A 331 -13.46 9.28 1.27
C TYR A 331 -14.35 10.10 0.33
N ARG A 332 -13.95 11.35 -0.01
CA ARG A 332 -14.76 12.26 -0.83
C ARG A 332 -15.16 11.71 -2.20
N GLY A 333 -14.32 10.84 -2.78
CA GLY A 333 -14.63 10.17 -4.04
C GLY A 333 -15.88 9.28 -4.00
N GLN A 334 -16.30 8.87 -2.79
CA GLN A 334 -17.53 8.08 -2.58
C GLN A 334 -18.77 8.94 -2.36
N LEU A 335 -18.63 10.27 -2.33
CA LEU A 335 -19.78 11.17 -2.24
C LEU A 335 -20.54 11.14 -3.56
N LYS A 336 -21.88 10.96 -3.48
CA LYS A 336 -22.72 11.11 -4.66
C LYS A 336 -22.55 12.52 -5.24
N LYS A 337 -22.34 12.61 -6.54
CA LYS A 337 -22.44 13.90 -7.25
C LYS A 337 -23.88 14.37 -7.09
N LYS A 338 -24.08 15.54 -6.51
CA LYS A 338 -25.38 16.24 -6.50
C LYS A 338 -25.51 16.99 -7.81
#